data_fb7406ad6107ccdc22729f4addce800f
#
_entry.id   fb7406ad6107ccdc22729f4addce800f
#
_cell.length_a   1.000
_cell.length_b   1.000
_cell.length_c   1.000
_cell.angle_alpha   90.00
_cell.angle_beta   90.00
_cell.angle_gamma   90.00
#
_symmetry.space_group_name_H-M   'P 1'
#
loop_
_entity.id
_entity.type
_entity.pdbx_description
1 polymer ?
#
loop_
_entity_poly.entity_id
_entity_poly.type
_entity_poly.pdbx_seq_one_letter_code
_entity_poly.pdbx_strand_id
1 'polypeptide(L)'
;MKSNFLVWASLGSCFALFVVPLMLLGTVTPSLMKYATESLDDNGRTVGELEALGTIGSIIGTFLPTFVTIPAVGTARTFLIFAAILAVISLGFFISRKKWVARSAVIAVVITALMFMPFNYSFAFWEDDLTVEDESIYNYLQVRETDESVILSTNVAFGVQSIMMKSGGLTGMYYDYALAAPLMAEKCEDVLILGLGTGTFAGQCLKYFPGCSVTGVEIDEKIVALSREYFGLPEEVNAVVGDGRAYLTTSGTYDVIMADAYQDITIPFQMSSVEFFTEVLEHLNPGGVMVVNMSMRSDAEGSMNEYLMDTIASVFPYCATVKVTGGSNLELLATADAEGFARLAERIAALGEDDALSAIMSRVEEGLVPVEGGGLILTDDKAPVELLGMRVLDEMISSELETLRGQIKENGIMSLLE
;
A
#
# COMPACT_ATOMS: atom_id res chain seq x y z
N MET A 1 7.46 22.61 -18.41
CA MET A 1 7.78 22.40 -16.98
C MET A 1 6.44 22.06 -16.31
N LYS A 2 6.14 20.76 -16.17
CA LYS A 2 5.01 20.33 -15.32
C LYS A 2 5.35 20.69 -13.87
N SER A 3 4.44 21.35 -13.20
CA SER A 3 4.61 21.80 -11.83
C SER A 3 4.68 20.57 -10.92
N ASN A 4 5.77 20.38 -10.20
CA ASN A 4 5.89 19.40 -9.12
C ASN A 4 5.08 19.90 -7.90
N PHE A 5 3.78 20.13 -8.08
CA PHE A 5 2.91 20.73 -7.09
C PHE A 5 2.90 19.93 -5.79
N LEU A 6 2.81 18.60 -5.90
CA LEU A 6 2.82 17.69 -4.75
C LEU A 6 4.10 17.82 -3.92
N VAL A 7 5.26 17.88 -4.58
CA VAL A 7 6.57 18.03 -3.91
C VAL A 7 6.63 19.35 -3.15
N TRP A 8 6.20 20.44 -3.77
CA TRP A 8 6.22 21.75 -3.11
C TRP A 8 5.20 21.89 -2.00
N ALA A 9 4.01 21.29 -2.16
CA ALA A 9 2.98 21.27 -1.13
C ALA A 9 3.44 20.43 0.07
N SER A 10 3.99 19.25 -0.15
CA SER A 10 4.54 18.39 0.90
C SER A 10 5.70 19.06 1.63
N LEU A 11 6.65 19.65 0.89
CA LEU A 11 7.77 20.38 1.48
C LEU A 11 7.27 21.57 2.32
N GLY A 12 6.31 22.34 1.82
CA GLY A 12 5.73 23.48 2.53
C GLY A 12 5.02 23.06 3.81
N SER A 13 4.25 21.97 3.76
CA SER A 13 3.56 21.41 4.92
C SER A 13 4.55 20.89 5.97
N CYS A 14 5.56 20.12 5.55
CA CYS A 14 6.63 19.66 6.44
C CYS A 14 7.38 20.84 7.08
N PHE A 15 7.69 21.87 6.29
CA PHE A 15 8.35 23.07 6.82
C PHE A 15 7.47 23.75 7.87
N ALA A 16 6.18 23.95 7.60
CA ALA A 16 5.26 24.60 8.53
C ALA A 16 5.09 23.83 9.84
N LEU A 17 5.02 22.49 9.77
CA LEU A 17 4.80 21.64 10.93
C LEU A 17 6.05 21.39 11.76
N PHE A 18 7.21 21.18 11.13
CA PHE A 18 8.39 20.65 11.80
C PHE A 18 9.51 21.67 12.06
N VAL A 19 9.57 22.80 11.35
CA VAL A 19 10.68 23.75 11.53
C VAL A 19 10.78 24.27 12.95
N VAL A 20 9.67 24.69 13.55
CA VAL A 20 9.69 25.25 14.91
C VAL A 20 10.08 24.19 15.95
N PRO A 21 9.47 23.01 16.02
CA PRO A 21 9.91 21.94 16.92
C PRO A 21 11.37 21.54 16.73
N LEU A 22 11.84 21.37 15.49
CA LEU A 22 13.21 20.96 15.20
C LEU A 22 14.23 22.05 15.57
N MET A 23 13.92 23.32 15.32
CA MET A 23 14.77 24.43 15.78
C MET A 23 14.92 24.45 17.30
N LEU A 24 13.82 24.23 18.04
CA LEU A 24 13.85 24.14 19.50
C LEU A 24 14.68 22.95 19.98
N LEU A 25 14.48 21.76 19.40
CA LEU A 25 15.28 20.58 19.69
C LEU A 25 16.76 20.78 19.38
N GLY A 26 17.07 21.46 18.27
CA GLY A 26 18.46 21.79 17.89
C GLY A 26 19.19 22.67 18.90
N THR A 27 18.49 23.40 19.78
CA THR A 27 19.12 24.17 20.85
C THR A 27 19.51 23.33 22.08
N VAL A 28 19.00 22.10 22.18
CA VAL A 28 19.21 21.26 23.39
C VAL A 28 20.67 20.84 23.51
N THR A 29 21.26 20.26 22.48
CA THR A 29 22.67 19.79 22.50
C THR A 29 23.68 20.91 22.83
N PRO A 30 23.65 22.09 22.16
CA PRO A 30 24.54 23.20 22.54
C PRO A 30 24.33 23.68 23.99
N SER A 31 23.05 23.64 24.45
CA SER A 31 22.74 24.02 25.83
C SER A 31 23.32 23.02 26.84
N LEU A 32 23.18 21.72 26.58
CA LEU A 32 23.76 20.66 27.41
C LEU A 32 25.29 20.75 27.44
N MET A 33 25.93 20.96 26.29
CA MET A 33 27.39 21.20 26.21
C MET A 33 27.82 22.32 27.12
N LYS A 34 27.12 23.47 27.07
CA LYS A 34 27.42 24.63 27.93
C LYS A 34 27.27 24.30 29.42
N TYR A 35 26.36 23.44 29.83
CA TYR A 35 26.14 23.06 31.21
C TYR A 35 27.08 21.95 31.69
N ALA A 36 27.49 21.05 30.81
CA ALA A 36 28.32 19.89 31.13
C ALA A 36 29.83 20.19 31.11
N THR A 37 30.26 21.26 30.38
CA THR A 37 31.68 21.64 30.29
C THR A 37 32.07 22.44 31.53
N GLU A 38 32.92 21.86 32.37
CA GLU A 38 33.46 22.55 33.57
C GLU A 38 34.78 23.25 33.32
N SER A 39 35.60 22.72 32.38
CA SER A 39 36.87 23.30 31.99
C SER A 39 37.11 23.17 30.48
N LEU A 40 38.05 23.96 29.94
CA LEU A 40 38.45 23.91 28.53
C LEU A 40 39.20 22.59 28.21
N ASP A 41 39.88 22.01 29.17
CA ASP A 41 40.66 20.77 28.98
C ASP A 41 39.76 19.53 28.85
N ASP A 42 38.56 19.52 29.46
CA ASP A 42 37.58 18.42 29.40
C ASP A 42 36.57 18.55 28.25
N ASN A 43 36.62 19.65 27.53
CA ASN A 43 35.63 20.00 26.51
C ASN A 43 35.48 18.91 25.41
N GLY A 44 36.61 18.40 24.92
CA GLY A 44 36.62 17.37 23.86
C GLY A 44 35.94 16.07 24.30
N ARG A 45 36.17 15.64 25.54
CA ARG A 45 35.55 14.45 26.09
C ARG A 45 34.04 14.63 26.30
N THR A 46 33.62 15.74 26.88
CA THR A 46 32.21 16.05 27.13
C THR A 46 31.40 16.16 25.84
N VAL A 47 31.97 16.78 24.80
CA VAL A 47 31.38 16.87 23.47
C VAL A 47 31.22 15.48 22.87
N GLY A 48 32.30 14.67 22.91
CA GLY A 48 32.27 13.30 22.36
C GLY A 48 31.25 12.38 23.06
N GLU A 49 31.12 12.47 24.38
CA GLU A 49 30.13 11.71 25.16
C GLU A 49 28.68 12.15 24.80
N LEU A 50 28.42 13.46 24.70
CA LEU A 50 27.10 13.97 24.34
C LEU A 50 26.71 13.61 22.89
N GLU A 51 27.64 13.67 21.95
CA GLU A 51 27.38 13.27 20.57
C GLU A 51 27.15 11.76 20.43
N ALA A 52 27.92 10.94 21.15
CA ALA A 52 27.69 9.49 21.19
C ALA A 52 26.30 9.14 21.74
N LEU A 53 25.90 9.75 22.85
CA LEU A 53 24.55 9.59 23.43
C LEU A 53 23.46 10.09 22.47
N GLY A 54 23.70 11.22 21.78
CA GLY A 54 22.81 11.76 20.77
C GLY A 54 22.61 10.79 19.60
N THR A 55 23.69 10.16 19.13
CA THR A 55 23.66 9.15 18.06
C THR A 55 22.86 7.92 18.48
N ILE A 56 23.12 7.38 19.68
CA ILE A 56 22.35 6.25 20.23
C ILE A 56 20.86 6.62 20.36
N GLY A 57 20.57 7.80 20.90
CA GLY A 57 19.21 8.31 21.04
C GLY A 57 18.50 8.47 19.69
N SER A 58 19.21 8.93 18.66
CA SER A 58 18.68 9.06 17.30
C SER A 58 18.33 7.69 16.68
N ILE A 59 19.20 6.70 16.85
CA ILE A 59 18.94 5.33 16.39
C ILE A 59 17.66 4.79 17.07
N ILE A 60 17.59 4.84 18.39
CA ILE A 60 16.41 4.38 19.14
C ILE A 60 15.16 5.17 18.70
N GLY A 61 15.27 6.50 18.61
CA GLY A 61 14.16 7.38 18.25
C GLY A 61 13.67 7.22 16.81
N THR A 62 14.48 6.65 15.92
CA THR A 62 14.08 6.32 14.54
C THR A 62 13.37 4.97 14.48
N PHE A 63 13.92 3.93 15.09
CA PHE A 63 13.39 2.58 14.97
C PHE A 63 12.24 2.28 15.93
N LEU A 64 12.29 2.79 17.16
CA LEU A 64 11.28 2.48 18.18
C LEU A 64 9.85 2.92 17.78
N PRO A 65 9.62 4.15 17.24
CA PRO A 65 8.30 4.53 16.76
C PRO A 65 7.79 3.62 15.65
N THR A 66 8.56 3.44 14.62
CA THR A 66 8.14 2.75 13.40
C THR A 66 7.85 1.27 13.63
N PHE A 67 8.73 0.57 14.34
CA PHE A 67 8.63 -0.88 14.47
C PHE A 67 7.94 -1.37 15.75
N VAL A 68 7.75 -0.50 16.73
CA VAL A 68 7.19 -0.92 18.02
C VAL A 68 5.97 -0.10 18.42
N THR A 69 6.08 1.22 18.56
CA THR A 69 4.99 1.96 19.19
C THR A 69 3.85 2.29 18.23
N ILE A 70 4.10 2.63 16.97
CA ILE A 70 3.05 2.86 15.99
C ILE A 70 2.22 1.60 15.77
N PRO A 71 2.80 0.43 15.46
CA PRO A 71 2.03 -0.80 15.28
C PRO A 71 1.27 -1.26 16.54
N ALA A 72 1.78 -0.90 17.74
CA ALA A 72 1.18 -1.33 19.01
C ALA A 72 0.06 -0.41 19.51
N VAL A 73 0.18 0.91 19.30
CA VAL A 73 -0.73 1.89 19.92
C VAL A 73 -1.19 3.00 18.98
N GLY A 74 -0.74 3.00 17.75
CA GLY A 74 -1.05 4.00 16.70
C GLY A 74 -0.18 5.26 16.78
N THR A 75 -0.20 6.04 15.70
CA THR A 75 0.61 7.26 15.55
C THR A 75 0.28 8.30 16.61
N ALA A 76 -1.00 8.59 16.86
CA ALA A 76 -1.42 9.63 17.79
C ALA A 76 -0.92 9.37 19.22
N ARG A 77 -1.09 8.13 19.71
CA ARG A 77 -0.62 7.74 21.05
C ARG A 77 0.91 7.71 21.13
N THR A 78 1.58 7.32 20.05
CA THR A 78 3.05 7.37 19.96
C THR A 78 3.56 8.78 20.17
N PHE A 79 2.99 9.77 19.50
CA PHE A 79 3.34 11.19 19.72
C PHE A 79 3.11 11.61 21.18
N LEU A 80 2.01 11.21 21.81
CA LEU A 80 1.74 11.52 23.21
C LEU A 80 2.73 10.86 24.16
N ILE A 81 3.16 9.62 23.90
CA ILE A 81 4.19 8.93 24.68
C ILE A 81 5.50 9.71 24.65
N PHE A 82 5.98 10.09 23.46
CA PHE A 82 7.22 10.87 23.34
C PHE A 82 7.09 12.27 23.94
N ALA A 83 5.94 12.92 23.78
CA ALA A 83 5.66 14.20 24.42
C ALA A 83 5.68 14.08 25.95
N ALA A 84 5.12 12.99 26.52
CA ALA A 84 5.16 12.74 27.96
C ALA A 84 6.59 12.51 28.48
N ILE A 85 7.42 11.75 27.75
CA ILE A 85 8.84 11.56 28.09
C ILE A 85 9.56 12.90 28.12
N LEU A 86 9.37 13.74 27.10
CA LEU A 86 9.97 15.08 27.04
C LEU A 86 9.47 15.99 28.19
N ALA A 87 8.18 15.91 28.52
CA ALA A 87 7.61 16.67 29.62
C ALA A 87 8.18 16.26 30.99
N VAL A 88 8.38 14.96 31.23
CA VAL A 88 9.01 14.43 32.45
C VAL A 88 10.47 14.90 32.57
N ILE A 89 11.26 14.79 31.49
CA ILE A 89 12.64 15.26 31.45
C ILE A 89 12.69 16.78 31.72
N SER A 90 11.83 17.53 31.05
CA SER A 90 11.71 18.99 31.22
C SER A 90 11.35 19.37 32.67
N LEU A 91 10.38 18.66 33.25
CA LEU A 91 9.98 18.87 34.66
C LEU A 91 11.16 18.60 35.60
N GLY A 92 11.88 17.51 35.44
CA GLY A 92 13.08 17.17 36.24
C GLY A 92 14.14 18.27 36.14
N PHE A 93 14.40 18.78 34.94
CA PHE A 93 15.34 19.89 34.73
C PHE A 93 14.89 21.17 35.45
N PHE A 94 13.62 21.57 35.33
CA PHE A 94 13.13 22.80 35.96
C PHE A 94 13.01 22.68 37.47
N ILE A 95 12.75 21.49 38.03
CA ILE A 95 12.80 21.22 39.47
C ILE A 95 14.22 21.44 39.98
N SER A 96 15.24 20.89 39.29
CA SER A 96 16.64 21.06 39.71
C SER A 96 17.09 22.53 39.71
N ARG A 97 16.53 23.32 38.78
CA ARG A 97 16.82 24.76 38.65
C ARG A 97 15.90 25.66 39.50
N LYS A 98 14.89 25.11 40.17
CA LYS A 98 13.88 25.84 40.95
C LYS A 98 13.20 27.00 40.21
N LYS A 99 13.09 26.86 38.86
CA LYS A 99 12.46 27.84 37.99
C LYS A 99 11.40 27.15 37.11
N TRP A 100 10.30 27.85 36.84
CA TRP A 100 9.26 27.40 35.92
C TRP A 100 8.60 26.05 36.28
N VAL A 101 8.80 25.51 37.50
CA VAL A 101 8.34 24.19 37.94
C VAL A 101 6.83 24.05 37.78
N ALA A 102 6.06 25.06 38.22
CA ALA A 102 4.59 25.00 38.13
C ALA A 102 4.12 24.89 36.65
N ARG A 103 4.73 25.63 35.72
CA ARG A 103 4.37 25.57 34.30
C ARG A 103 4.70 24.21 33.71
N SER A 104 5.90 23.67 33.98
CA SER A 104 6.29 22.36 33.51
C SER A 104 5.41 21.24 34.11
N ALA A 105 5.02 21.35 35.37
CA ALA A 105 4.11 20.42 36.00
C ALA A 105 2.72 20.46 35.34
N VAL A 106 2.19 21.65 35.07
CA VAL A 106 0.91 21.77 34.36
C VAL A 106 0.99 21.12 32.97
N ILE A 107 2.03 21.37 32.21
CA ILE A 107 2.22 20.75 30.87
C ILE A 107 2.29 19.23 30.99
N ALA A 108 3.09 18.70 31.92
CA ALA A 108 3.18 17.26 32.16
C ALA A 108 1.83 16.63 32.54
N VAL A 109 1.07 17.28 33.40
CA VAL A 109 -0.28 16.83 33.79
C VAL A 109 -1.24 16.85 32.58
N VAL A 110 -1.21 17.92 31.79
CA VAL A 110 -2.08 18.02 30.60
C VAL A 110 -1.75 16.91 29.59
N ILE A 111 -0.47 16.69 29.27
CA ILE A 111 -0.06 15.63 28.33
C ILE A 111 -0.46 14.25 28.88
N THR A 112 -0.22 14.01 30.18
CA THR A 112 -0.61 12.74 30.82
C THR A 112 -2.13 12.55 30.81
N ALA A 113 -2.90 13.62 31.10
CA ALA A 113 -4.36 13.55 31.01
C ALA A 113 -4.84 13.24 29.58
N LEU A 114 -4.24 13.84 28.57
CA LEU A 114 -4.56 13.54 27.17
C LEU A 114 -4.28 12.08 26.79
N MET A 115 -3.25 11.44 27.35
CA MET A 115 -2.97 10.01 27.10
C MET A 115 -4.09 9.08 27.60
N PHE A 116 -4.75 9.44 28.69
CA PHE A 116 -5.80 8.62 29.32
C PHE A 116 -7.22 9.08 28.98
N MET A 117 -7.37 10.18 28.24
CA MET A 117 -8.68 10.57 27.76
C MET A 117 -9.16 9.59 26.68
N PRO A 118 -10.43 9.13 26.76
CA PRO A 118 -11.03 8.32 25.73
C PRO A 118 -11.39 9.21 24.52
N PHE A 119 -10.40 9.79 23.89
CA PHE A 119 -10.62 10.39 22.59
C PHE A 119 -10.79 9.28 21.56
N ASN A 120 -11.81 9.40 20.76
CA ASN A 120 -11.86 8.69 19.51
C ASN A 120 -10.78 9.32 18.63
N TYR A 121 -9.58 8.72 18.64
CA TYR A 121 -8.45 9.17 17.82
C TYR A 121 -8.61 8.73 16.35
N SER A 122 -9.87 8.56 15.89
CA SER A 122 -10.11 8.25 14.50
C SER A 122 -9.56 9.38 13.66
N PHE A 123 -8.54 9.06 12.84
CA PHE A 123 -8.02 9.98 11.85
C PHE A 123 -9.04 10.15 10.72
N ALA A 124 -9.75 9.07 10.37
CA ALA A 124 -10.79 9.04 9.36
C ALA A 124 -12.15 9.51 9.90
N PHE A 125 -12.18 10.63 10.61
CA PHE A 125 -13.40 11.20 11.24
C PHE A 125 -14.50 11.58 10.22
N TRP A 126 -14.18 11.55 8.94
CA TRP A 126 -15.11 11.81 7.82
C TRP A 126 -15.77 10.56 7.25
N GLU A 127 -15.37 9.35 7.72
CA GLU A 127 -15.94 8.08 7.30
C GLU A 127 -17.05 7.64 8.26
N ASP A 128 -18.28 7.54 7.78
CA ASP A 128 -19.44 7.20 8.62
C ASP A 128 -19.54 5.70 8.94
N ASP A 129 -19.06 4.82 8.02
CA ASP A 129 -19.18 3.35 8.11
C ASP A 129 -17.88 2.67 8.58
N LEU A 130 -17.04 3.38 9.32
CA LEU A 130 -15.74 2.90 9.79
C LEU A 130 -15.93 1.86 10.91
N THR A 131 -15.57 0.60 10.63
CA THR A 131 -15.64 -0.52 11.59
C THR A 131 -14.32 -0.72 12.30
N VAL A 132 -13.20 -0.65 11.57
CA VAL A 132 -11.84 -0.78 12.11
C VAL A 132 -10.95 0.31 11.55
N GLU A 133 -10.14 0.88 12.44
CA GLU A 133 -9.04 1.76 12.11
C GLU A 133 -7.80 1.27 12.85
N ASP A 134 -6.74 0.96 12.11
CA ASP A 134 -5.50 0.43 12.68
C ASP A 134 -4.28 0.88 11.86
N GLU A 135 -3.09 0.70 12.40
CA GLU A 135 -1.83 1.03 11.75
C GLU A 135 -0.85 -0.14 11.88
N SER A 136 -0.28 -0.57 10.76
CA SER A 136 0.82 -1.53 10.72
C SER A 136 2.16 -0.82 10.48
N ILE A 137 3.24 -1.59 10.32
CA ILE A 137 4.52 -1.05 9.85
C ILE A 137 4.51 -0.70 8.37
N TYR A 138 3.50 -1.16 7.63
CA TYR A 138 3.37 -0.98 6.18
C TYR A 138 2.28 0.01 5.81
N ASN A 139 1.13 -0.05 6.51
CA ASN A 139 -0.09 0.62 6.08
C ASN A 139 -0.84 1.28 7.24
N TYR A 140 -1.59 2.33 6.91
CA TYR A 140 -2.73 2.79 7.66
C TYR A 140 -3.97 2.05 7.14
N LEU A 141 -4.68 1.34 8.02
CA LEU A 141 -5.72 0.39 7.67
C LEU A 141 -7.09 0.88 8.10
N GLN A 142 -8.04 0.85 7.18
CA GLN A 142 -9.45 1.12 7.43
C GLN A 142 -10.30 -0.04 6.93
N VAL A 143 -11.17 -0.58 7.78
CA VAL A 143 -12.23 -1.49 7.36
C VAL A 143 -13.55 -0.76 7.49
N ARG A 144 -14.28 -0.67 6.39
CA ARG A 144 -15.63 -0.12 6.33
C ARG A 144 -16.62 -1.23 6.01
N GLU A 145 -17.74 -1.22 6.69
CA GLU A 145 -18.78 -2.22 6.51
C GLU A 145 -20.10 -1.55 6.13
N THR A 146 -20.56 -1.84 4.92
CA THR A 146 -21.87 -1.41 4.41
C THR A 146 -22.89 -2.55 4.47
N ASP A 147 -24.15 -2.30 4.10
CA ASP A 147 -25.16 -3.37 4.00
C ASP A 147 -24.78 -4.43 2.96
N GLU A 148 -24.07 -4.07 1.91
CA GLU A 148 -23.78 -4.94 0.76
C GLU A 148 -22.36 -5.49 0.74
N SER A 149 -21.41 -4.80 1.34
CA SER A 149 -19.98 -5.11 1.19
C SER A 149 -19.15 -4.78 2.44
N VAL A 150 -17.97 -5.39 2.50
CA VAL A 150 -16.88 -5.03 3.40
C VAL A 150 -15.72 -4.53 2.55
N ILE A 151 -15.13 -3.40 2.94
CA ILE A 151 -14.15 -2.67 2.15
C ILE A 151 -12.89 -2.43 2.99
N LEU A 152 -11.73 -2.78 2.44
CA LEU A 152 -10.43 -2.41 2.99
C LEU A 152 -9.86 -1.22 2.21
N SER A 153 -9.37 -0.22 2.94
CA SER A 153 -8.53 0.85 2.41
C SER A 153 -7.20 0.89 3.17
N THR A 154 -6.09 1.05 2.44
CA THR A 154 -4.73 1.06 3.03
C THR A 154 -4.11 2.44 3.11
N ASN A 155 -4.84 3.47 2.70
CA ASN A 155 -4.42 4.86 2.84
C ASN A 155 -5.62 5.80 2.97
N VAL A 156 -5.34 7.06 3.29
CA VAL A 156 -6.35 8.08 3.58
C VAL A 156 -7.01 8.66 2.33
N ALA A 157 -6.29 8.69 1.23
CA ALA A 157 -6.65 9.55 0.10
C ALA A 157 -7.21 8.80 -1.12
N PHE A 158 -6.92 7.51 -1.28
CA PHE A 158 -7.13 6.83 -2.55
C PHE A 158 -7.78 5.45 -2.40
N GLY A 159 -9.08 5.43 -2.29
CA GLY A 159 -9.85 4.33 -2.84
C GLY A 159 -9.91 3.04 -2.03
N VAL A 160 -10.56 2.12 -2.68
CA VAL A 160 -10.79 0.75 -2.24
C VAL A 160 -9.58 -0.08 -2.64
N GLN A 161 -8.89 -0.64 -1.65
CA GLN A 161 -7.81 -1.61 -1.89
C GLN A 161 -8.38 -3.00 -2.13
N SER A 162 -9.35 -3.38 -1.34
CA SER A 162 -10.04 -4.67 -1.46
C SER A 162 -11.50 -4.53 -1.11
N ILE A 163 -12.35 -5.32 -1.77
CA ILE A 163 -13.78 -5.39 -1.48
C ILE A 163 -14.25 -6.85 -1.47
N MET A 164 -15.12 -7.19 -0.52
CA MET A 164 -15.83 -8.45 -0.47
C MET A 164 -17.33 -8.16 -0.45
N MET A 165 -18.09 -8.80 -1.35
CA MET A 165 -19.55 -8.72 -1.37
C MET A 165 -20.13 -9.68 -0.35
N LYS A 166 -20.99 -9.20 0.55
CA LYS A 166 -21.67 -10.04 1.57
C LYS A 166 -22.56 -11.13 0.97
N SER A 167 -23.04 -10.91 -0.25
CA SER A 167 -23.74 -11.93 -1.03
C SER A 167 -22.84 -13.09 -1.48
N GLY A 168 -21.52 -12.96 -1.36
CA GLY A 168 -20.53 -13.88 -1.90
C GLY A 168 -20.50 -13.92 -3.43
N GLY A 169 -21.07 -12.90 -4.10
CA GLY A 169 -21.06 -12.76 -5.55
C GLY A 169 -19.77 -12.12 -6.07
N LEU A 170 -19.74 -11.89 -7.38
CA LEU A 170 -18.71 -11.11 -8.05
C LEU A 170 -18.80 -9.64 -7.62
N THR A 171 -17.66 -8.96 -7.64
CA THR A 171 -17.52 -7.60 -7.14
C THR A 171 -17.70 -6.53 -8.21
N GLY A 172 -17.55 -6.90 -9.48
CA GLY A 172 -17.42 -5.98 -10.60
C GLY A 172 -16.03 -5.31 -10.71
N MET A 173 -15.10 -5.67 -9.81
CA MET A 173 -13.75 -5.13 -9.74
C MET A 173 -12.76 -6.03 -10.50
N TYR A 174 -11.50 -5.66 -10.48
CA TYR A 174 -10.43 -6.32 -11.20
C TYR A 174 -10.23 -7.81 -10.85
N TYR A 175 -10.52 -8.23 -9.62
CA TYR A 175 -10.45 -9.65 -9.22
C TYR A 175 -11.30 -10.56 -10.11
N ASP A 176 -12.47 -10.08 -10.49
CA ASP A 176 -13.39 -10.84 -11.34
C ASP A 176 -12.82 -11.01 -12.76
N TYR A 177 -12.11 -9.99 -13.26
CA TYR A 177 -11.41 -10.05 -14.55
C TYR A 177 -10.19 -10.97 -14.49
N ALA A 178 -9.49 -10.97 -13.34
CA ALA A 178 -8.35 -11.85 -13.10
C ALA A 178 -8.72 -13.35 -13.15
N LEU A 179 -10.00 -13.70 -12.95
CA LEU A 179 -10.49 -15.07 -13.12
C LEU A 179 -10.34 -15.60 -14.56
N ALA A 180 -10.02 -14.76 -15.52
CA ALA A 180 -9.60 -15.20 -16.86
C ALA A 180 -8.30 -16.02 -16.84
N ALA A 181 -7.40 -15.80 -15.87
CA ALA A 181 -6.15 -16.56 -15.78
C ALA A 181 -6.37 -18.05 -15.47
N PRO A 182 -7.18 -18.45 -14.47
CA PRO A 182 -7.60 -19.84 -14.28
C PRO A 182 -8.29 -20.46 -15.51
N LEU A 183 -9.13 -19.70 -16.23
CA LEU A 183 -9.75 -20.18 -17.46
C LEU A 183 -8.75 -20.32 -18.61
N MET A 184 -7.70 -19.52 -18.66
CA MET A 184 -6.69 -19.54 -19.69
C MET A 184 -5.64 -20.63 -19.47
N ALA A 185 -5.29 -20.95 -18.22
CA ALA A 185 -4.33 -21.98 -17.85
C ALA A 185 -4.75 -23.38 -18.36
N GLU A 186 -3.79 -24.24 -18.69
CA GLU A 186 -4.08 -25.61 -19.13
C GLU A 186 -4.90 -26.35 -18.08
N LYS A 187 -4.50 -26.22 -16.81
CA LYS A 187 -5.21 -26.68 -15.62
C LYS A 187 -5.13 -25.61 -14.52
N CYS A 188 -5.97 -25.71 -13.51
CA CYS A 188 -5.97 -24.82 -12.38
C CYS A 188 -6.04 -25.68 -11.09
N GLU A 189 -4.92 -26.27 -10.73
CA GLU A 189 -4.77 -27.07 -9.50
C GLU A 189 -4.04 -26.28 -8.42
N ASP A 190 -3.00 -25.49 -8.79
CA ASP A 190 -2.19 -24.72 -7.89
C ASP A 190 -2.17 -23.24 -8.29
N VAL A 191 -2.62 -22.38 -7.38
CA VAL A 191 -2.69 -20.92 -7.56
C VAL A 191 -1.82 -20.21 -6.53
N LEU A 192 -0.94 -19.32 -6.97
CA LEU A 192 -0.17 -18.43 -6.12
C LEU A 192 -0.65 -16.98 -6.29
N ILE A 193 -0.81 -16.28 -5.18
CA ILE A 193 -1.17 -14.86 -5.15
C ILE A 193 -0.07 -14.11 -4.40
N LEU A 194 0.63 -13.22 -5.10
CA LEU A 194 1.65 -12.33 -4.55
C LEU A 194 0.99 -10.97 -4.28
N GLY A 195 0.67 -10.71 -3.01
CA GLY A 195 -0.22 -9.65 -2.56
C GLY A 195 -1.63 -10.20 -2.35
N LEU A 196 -1.82 -10.98 -1.26
CA LEU A 196 -3.11 -11.61 -0.96
C LEU A 196 -4.22 -10.59 -0.69
N GLY A 197 -3.87 -9.45 -0.07
CA GLY A 197 -4.84 -8.47 0.39
C GLY A 197 -5.89 -9.12 1.32
N THR A 198 -7.17 -8.85 1.06
CA THR A 198 -8.26 -9.49 1.83
C THR A 198 -8.63 -10.88 1.35
N GLY A 199 -8.00 -11.37 0.27
CA GLY A 199 -8.22 -12.70 -0.27
C GLY A 199 -9.47 -12.86 -1.13
N THR A 200 -10.00 -11.77 -1.68
CA THR A 200 -11.18 -11.81 -2.57
C THR A 200 -10.95 -12.72 -3.77
N PHE A 201 -9.82 -12.55 -4.48
CA PHE A 201 -9.48 -13.42 -5.61
C PHE A 201 -9.26 -14.89 -5.17
N ALA A 202 -8.62 -15.09 -4.01
CA ALA A 202 -8.43 -16.45 -3.45
C ALA A 202 -9.76 -17.16 -3.19
N GLY A 203 -10.71 -16.48 -2.55
CA GLY A 203 -12.04 -17.02 -2.32
C GLY A 203 -12.82 -17.30 -3.60
N GLN A 204 -12.67 -16.45 -4.62
CA GLN A 204 -13.27 -16.65 -5.94
C GLN A 204 -12.65 -17.86 -6.66
N CYS A 205 -11.32 -18.04 -6.60
CA CYS A 205 -10.67 -19.23 -7.16
C CYS A 205 -11.23 -20.51 -6.55
N LEU A 206 -11.32 -20.61 -5.22
CA LEU A 206 -11.90 -21.78 -4.55
C LEU A 206 -13.35 -22.00 -4.92
N LYS A 207 -14.13 -20.95 -5.13
CA LYS A 207 -15.55 -21.02 -5.46
C LYS A 207 -15.80 -21.46 -6.89
N TYR A 208 -15.11 -20.86 -7.87
CA TYR A 208 -15.39 -21.06 -9.30
C TYR A 208 -14.52 -22.14 -9.94
N PHE A 209 -13.40 -22.52 -9.30
CA PHE A 209 -12.51 -23.59 -9.76
C PHE A 209 -12.33 -24.66 -8.68
N PRO A 210 -13.37 -25.51 -8.47
CA PRO A 210 -13.33 -26.53 -7.43
C PRO A 210 -12.14 -27.47 -7.58
N GLY A 211 -11.40 -27.67 -6.51
CA GLY A 211 -10.22 -28.53 -6.48
C GLY A 211 -8.90 -27.80 -6.64
N CYS A 212 -8.92 -26.48 -6.85
CA CYS A 212 -7.66 -25.71 -6.79
C CYS A 212 -7.18 -25.54 -5.35
N SER A 213 -5.86 -25.53 -5.17
CA SER A 213 -5.14 -25.16 -3.96
C SER A 213 -4.69 -23.72 -4.12
N VAL A 214 -4.94 -22.87 -3.13
CA VAL A 214 -4.58 -21.44 -3.19
C VAL A 214 -3.62 -21.10 -2.08
N THR A 215 -2.45 -20.58 -2.46
CA THR A 215 -1.49 -19.96 -1.55
C THR A 215 -1.46 -18.44 -1.83
N GLY A 216 -1.66 -17.66 -0.79
CA GLY A 216 -1.56 -16.20 -0.86
C GLY A 216 -0.48 -15.68 0.06
N VAL A 217 0.39 -14.83 -0.46
CA VAL A 217 1.47 -14.19 0.29
C VAL A 217 1.12 -12.71 0.51
N GLU A 218 1.12 -12.29 1.77
CA GLU A 218 0.83 -10.92 2.16
C GLU A 218 1.91 -10.42 3.13
N ILE A 219 2.45 -9.25 2.85
CA ILE A 219 3.53 -8.71 3.68
C ILE A 219 3.03 -8.20 5.02
N ASP A 220 1.79 -7.75 5.08
CA ASP A 220 1.18 -7.14 6.25
C ASP A 220 0.35 -8.16 7.05
N GLU A 221 0.91 -8.61 8.19
CA GLU A 221 0.24 -9.54 9.09
C GLU A 221 -1.14 -9.05 9.56
N LYS A 222 -1.31 -7.72 9.70
CA LYS A 222 -2.60 -7.16 10.11
C LYS A 222 -3.65 -7.30 8.99
N ILE A 223 -3.26 -7.17 7.72
CA ILE A 223 -4.18 -7.43 6.61
C ILE A 223 -4.63 -8.90 6.62
N VAL A 224 -3.71 -9.83 6.83
CA VAL A 224 -4.08 -11.27 6.96
C VAL A 224 -5.03 -11.51 8.14
N ALA A 225 -4.81 -10.87 9.28
CA ALA A 225 -5.72 -10.97 10.42
C ALA A 225 -7.12 -10.40 10.08
N LEU A 226 -7.17 -9.20 9.50
CA LEU A 226 -8.42 -8.55 9.07
C LEU A 226 -9.16 -9.37 8.00
N SER A 227 -8.43 -10.01 7.07
CA SER A 227 -9.03 -10.85 6.02
C SER A 227 -9.80 -12.04 6.61
N ARG A 228 -9.29 -12.65 7.66
CA ARG A 228 -9.97 -13.73 8.40
C ARG A 228 -11.18 -13.22 9.20
N GLU A 229 -11.03 -12.09 9.86
CA GLU A 229 -12.04 -11.57 10.80
C GLU A 229 -13.22 -10.91 10.09
N TYR A 230 -12.96 -10.11 9.03
CA TYR A 230 -13.99 -9.28 8.41
C TYR A 230 -14.34 -9.67 6.97
N PHE A 231 -13.41 -10.32 6.23
CA PHE A 231 -13.58 -10.58 4.81
C PHE A 231 -13.86 -12.05 4.49
N GLY A 232 -14.02 -12.88 5.50
CA GLY A 232 -14.38 -14.29 5.33
C GLY A 232 -13.37 -15.07 4.49
N LEU A 233 -12.06 -14.75 4.59
CA LEU A 233 -11.02 -15.51 3.91
C LEU A 233 -11.14 -16.99 4.29
N PRO A 234 -11.37 -17.93 3.31
CA PRO A 234 -11.53 -19.34 3.60
C PRO A 234 -10.33 -19.95 4.31
N GLU A 235 -10.57 -20.88 5.26
CA GLU A 235 -9.48 -21.55 6.00
C GLU A 235 -8.60 -22.41 5.08
N GLU A 236 -9.14 -22.85 3.96
CA GLU A 236 -8.45 -23.61 2.93
C GLU A 236 -7.36 -22.80 2.21
N VAL A 237 -7.44 -21.47 2.23
CA VAL A 237 -6.38 -20.61 1.69
C VAL A 237 -5.18 -20.65 2.59
N ASN A 238 -4.04 -21.09 2.05
CA ASN A 238 -2.75 -21.02 2.72
C ASN A 238 -2.22 -19.59 2.70
N ALA A 239 -2.59 -18.78 3.71
CA ALA A 239 -2.14 -17.40 3.85
C ALA A 239 -0.76 -17.36 4.53
N VAL A 240 0.24 -16.88 3.82
CA VAL A 240 1.64 -16.76 4.27
C VAL A 240 1.96 -15.29 4.50
N VAL A 241 2.41 -14.95 5.71
CA VAL A 241 2.92 -13.61 6.00
C VAL A 241 4.38 -13.51 5.55
N GLY A 242 4.67 -12.62 4.59
CA GLY A 242 6.03 -12.45 4.08
C GLY A 242 6.11 -11.63 2.79
N ASP A 243 7.35 -11.43 2.33
CA ASP A 243 7.63 -10.79 1.05
C ASP A 243 7.31 -11.75 -0.11
N GLY A 244 6.50 -11.28 -1.08
CA GLY A 244 6.01 -12.10 -2.20
C GLY A 244 7.14 -12.64 -3.08
N ARG A 245 8.12 -11.80 -3.44
CA ARG A 245 9.25 -12.23 -4.28
C ARG A 245 10.18 -13.19 -3.55
N ALA A 246 10.46 -12.92 -2.27
CA ALA A 246 11.27 -13.82 -1.45
C ALA A 246 10.60 -15.20 -1.27
N TYR A 247 9.28 -15.22 -1.17
CA TYR A 247 8.51 -16.47 -1.14
C TYR A 247 8.60 -17.21 -2.47
N LEU A 248 8.41 -16.53 -3.59
CA LEU A 248 8.47 -17.10 -4.94
C LEU A 248 9.79 -17.83 -5.16
N THR A 249 10.92 -17.20 -4.85
CA THR A 249 12.28 -17.77 -5.01
C THR A 249 12.46 -19.16 -4.37
N THR A 250 11.71 -19.46 -3.31
CA THR A 250 11.83 -20.71 -2.54
C THR A 250 10.64 -21.64 -2.67
N SER A 251 9.61 -21.23 -3.43
CA SER A 251 8.37 -21.97 -3.59
C SER A 251 8.43 -23.02 -4.72
N GLY A 252 7.33 -23.74 -4.93
CA GLY A 252 7.15 -24.68 -6.03
C GLY A 252 6.73 -23.99 -7.34
N THR A 253 6.08 -24.75 -8.21
CA THR A 253 5.52 -24.26 -9.47
C THR A 253 4.00 -24.23 -9.40
N TYR A 254 3.38 -23.33 -10.18
CA TYR A 254 1.96 -23.03 -10.13
C TYR A 254 1.34 -22.99 -11.52
N ASP A 255 0.04 -23.25 -11.59
CA ASP A 255 -0.70 -23.13 -12.83
C ASP A 255 -1.15 -21.68 -13.09
N VAL A 256 -1.37 -20.93 -12.00
CA VAL A 256 -1.71 -19.51 -12.05
C VAL A 256 -0.88 -18.76 -11.02
N ILE A 257 -0.24 -17.67 -11.43
CA ILE A 257 0.41 -16.72 -10.53
C ILE A 257 -0.23 -15.35 -10.72
N MET A 258 -0.85 -14.82 -9.67
CA MET A 258 -1.33 -13.44 -9.64
C MET A 258 -0.32 -12.54 -8.93
N ALA A 259 0.08 -11.44 -9.59
CA ALA A 259 0.90 -10.39 -8.99
C ALA A 259 0.03 -9.15 -8.76
N ASP A 260 -0.32 -8.92 -7.50
CA ASP A 260 -1.18 -7.80 -7.06
C ASP A 260 -0.62 -7.17 -5.77
N ALA A 261 0.69 -6.97 -5.73
CA ALA A 261 1.38 -6.39 -4.58
C ALA A 261 1.60 -4.90 -4.77
N TYR A 262 0.55 -4.11 -4.64
CA TYR A 262 0.65 -2.66 -4.68
C TYR A 262 0.81 -2.06 -3.30
N GLN A 263 1.69 -1.08 -3.19
CA GLN A 263 1.74 -0.14 -2.09
C GLN A 263 1.24 1.22 -2.62
N ASP A 264 0.05 1.60 -2.22
CA ASP A 264 -0.67 2.76 -2.74
C ASP A 264 -0.94 2.65 -4.27
N ILE A 265 -0.22 3.44 -5.08
CA ILE A 265 -0.41 3.53 -6.53
C ILE A 265 0.71 2.80 -7.28
N THR A 266 1.77 2.39 -6.59
CA THR A 266 2.96 1.84 -7.23
C THR A 266 3.15 0.37 -6.89
N ILE A 267 3.51 -0.42 -7.91
CA ILE A 267 4.08 -1.75 -7.67
C ILE A 267 5.48 -1.59 -7.07
N PRO A 268 5.88 -2.38 -6.07
CA PRO A 268 7.23 -2.34 -5.53
C PRO A 268 8.27 -2.62 -6.64
N PHE A 269 9.38 -1.86 -6.66
CA PHE A 269 10.37 -1.99 -7.73
C PHE A 269 10.88 -3.43 -7.92
N GLN A 270 11.03 -4.18 -6.83
CA GLN A 270 11.47 -5.59 -6.84
C GLN A 270 10.44 -6.55 -7.47
N MET A 271 9.20 -6.11 -7.71
CA MET A 271 8.15 -6.89 -8.36
C MET A 271 7.74 -6.32 -9.73
N SER A 272 8.55 -5.43 -10.30
CA SER A 272 8.29 -4.78 -11.57
C SER A 272 9.37 -5.03 -12.63
N SER A 273 10.45 -5.72 -12.28
CA SER A 273 11.64 -5.90 -13.10
C SER A 273 11.57 -7.13 -14.03
N VAL A 274 12.39 -7.13 -15.08
CA VAL A 274 12.54 -8.26 -15.98
C VAL A 274 13.02 -9.51 -15.24
N GLU A 275 13.86 -9.34 -14.21
CA GLU A 275 14.35 -10.41 -13.35
C GLU A 275 13.20 -11.06 -12.58
N PHE A 276 12.30 -10.25 -12.01
CA PHE A 276 11.12 -10.77 -11.32
C PHE A 276 10.18 -11.52 -12.27
N PHE A 277 9.85 -10.96 -13.42
CA PHE A 277 8.97 -11.64 -14.37
C PHE A 277 9.60 -12.91 -14.98
N THR A 278 10.93 -12.97 -15.13
CA THR A 278 11.64 -14.19 -15.48
C THR A 278 11.49 -15.23 -14.38
N GLU A 279 11.65 -14.86 -13.13
CA GLU A 279 11.45 -15.73 -11.98
C GLU A 279 9.99 -16.25 -11.91
N VAL A 280 9.00 -15.39 -12.18
CA VAL A 280 7.60 -15.84 -12.30
C VAL A 280 7.43 -16.88 -13.40
N LEU A 281 8.00 -16.64 -14.59
CA LEU A 281 7.92 -17.60 -15.70
C LEU A 281 8.54 -18.96 -15.35
N GLU A 282 9.66 -18.97 -14.63
CA GLU A 282 10.34 -20.20 -14.18
C GLU A 282 9.52 -20.98 -13.15
N HIS A 283 8.61 -20.30 -12.40
CA HIS A 283 7.71 -20.91 -11.42
C HIS A 283 6.31 -21.22 -11.99
N LEU A 284 6.05 -20.95 -13.27
CA LEU A 284 4.85 -21.41 -13.94
C LEU A 284 4.99 -22.84 -14.45
N ASN A 285 3.98 -23.67 -14.21
CA ASN A 285 3.84 -24.97 -14.86
C ASN A 285 3.69 -24.82 -16.38
N PRO A 286 4.00 -25.84 -17.19
CA PRO A 286 3.66 -25.83 -18.62
C PRO A 286 2.16 -25.48 -18.81
N GLY A 287 1.87 -24.54 -19.71
CA GLY A 287 0.51 -24.02 -19.91
C GLY A 287 -0.02 -23.12 -18.80
N GLY A 288 0.85 -22.72 -17.87
CA GLY A 288 0.49 -21.80 -16.80
C GLY A 288 0.37 -20.34 -17.25
N VAL A 289 -0.29 -19.53 -16.42
CA VAL A 289 -0.65 -18.14 -16.72
C VAL A 289 -0.30 -17.23 -15.55
N MET A 290 0.32 -16.10 -15.87
CA MET A 290 0.45 -14.98 -14.95
C MET A 290 -0.65 -13.95 -15.23
N VAL A 291 -1.23 -13.40 -14.16
CA VAL A 291 -2.07 -12.20 -14.23
C VAL A 291 -1.49 -11.11 -13.32
N VAL A 292 -1.44 -9.89 -13.85
CA VAL A 292 -0.94 -8.72 -13.12
C VAL A 292 -2.02 -7.66 -13.11
N ASN A 293 -2.42 -7.23 -11.92
CA ASN A 293 -3.24 -6.04 -11.77
C ASN A 293 -2.36 -4.80 -11.96
N MET A 294 -2.71 -3.95 -12.90
CA MET A 294 -2.05 -2.65 -13.11
C MET A 294 -3.01 -1.56 -12.69
N SER A 295 -2.82 -1.05 -11.45
CA SER A 295 -3.70 -0.04 -10.82
C SER A 295 -3.55 1.37 -11.39
N MET A 296 -2.98 1.55 -12.58
CA MET A 296 -2.58 2.85 -13.11
C MET A 296 -3.65 3.51 -13.96
N ARG A 297 -3.80 4.82 -13.79
CA ARG A 297 -4.80 5.64 -14.51
C ARG A 297 -4.26 6.31 -15.79
N SER A 298 -2.96 6.20 -16.10
CA SER A 298 -2.34 6.91 -17.21
C SER A 298 -1.97 5.97 -18.36
N ASP A 299 -2.55 6.23 -19.53
CA ASP A 299 -2.19 5.61 -20.82
C ASP A 299 -1.16 6.50 -21.60
N ALA A 300 -0.47 7.43 -20.92
CA ALA A 300 0.46 8.35 -21.55
C ALA A 300 1.77 7.64 -21.95
N GLU A 301 2.43 8.13 -22.99
CA GLU A 301 3.77 7.69 -23.39
C GLU A 301 4.77 7.86 -22.22
N GLY A 302 5.55 6.83 -21.94
CA GLY A 302 6.44 6.75 -20.79
C GLY A 302 5.72 6.59 -19.45
N SER A 303 4.46 6.12 -19.47
CA SER A 303 3.70 5.79 -18.26
C SER A 303 4.22 4.51 -17.60
N MET A 304 3.85 4.31 -16.33
CA MET A 304 4.18 3.08 -15.60
C MET A 304 3.60 1.84 -16.29
N ASN A 305 2.38 1.95 -16.84
CA ASN A 305 1.76 0.85 -17.58
C ASN A 305 2.58 0.44 -18.79
N GLU A 306 3.07 1.41 -19.57
CA GLU A 306 3.90 1.11 -20.74
C GLU A 306 5.20 0.43 -20.32
N TYR A 307 5.88 0.91 -19.27
CA TYR A 307 7.07 0.24 -18.73
C TYR A 307 6.78 -1.20 -18.29
N LEU A 308 5.67 -1.43 -17.57
CA LEU A 308 5.30 -2.78 -17.12
C LEU A 308 4.95 -3.69 -18.31
N MET A 309 4.14 -3.20 -19.25
CA MET A 309 3.78 -3.96 -20.45
C MET A 309 5.01 -4.37 -21.27
N ASP A 310 5.93 -3.42 -21.53
CA ASP A 310 7.17 -3.68 -22.25
C ASP A 310 8.05 -4.69 -21.51
N THR A 311 8.18 -4.53 -20.19
CA THR A 311 8.98 -5.43 -19.36
C THR A 311 8.42 -6.84 -19.36
N ILE A 312 7.10 -7.00 -19.17
CA ILE A 312 6.45 -8.32 -19.18
C ILE A 312 6.52 -8.96 -20.56
N ALA A 313 6.25 -8.21 -21.64
CA ALA A 313 6.31 -8.70 -23.00
C ALA A 313 7.73 -9.06 -23.46
N SER A 314 8.77 -8.56 -22.80
CA SER A 314 10.15 -9.00 -23.04
C SER A 314 10.45 -10.40 -22.51
N VAL A 315 9.62 -10.90 -21.59
CA VAL A 315 9.76 -12.22 -20.94
C VAL A 315 8.72 -13.22 -21.47
N PHE A 316 7.48 -12.77 -21.57
CA PHE A 316 6.36 -13.62 -22.00
C PHE A 316 6.02 -13.39 -23.48
N PRO A 317 6.00 -14.45 -24.30
CA PRO A 317 5.74 -14.30 -25.74
C PRO A 317 4.28 -13.98 -26.08
N TYR A 318 3.34 -14.24 -25.16
CA TYR A 318 1.92 -14.02 -25.38
C TYR A 318 1.34 -13.22 -24.23
N CYS A 319 1.02 -11.94 -24.50
CA CYS A 319 0.48 -11.01 -23.52
C CYS A 319 -0.73 -10.26 -24.09
N ALA A 320 -1.73 -10.04 -23.26
CA ALA A 320 -2.83 -9.14 -23.59
C ALA A 320 -3.33 -8.43 -22.34
N THR A 321 -3.86 -7.23 -22.52
CA THR A 321 -4.49 -6.45 -21.45
C THR A 321 -5.99 -6.36 -21.63
N VAL A 322 -6.69 -6.17 -20.51
CA VAL A 322 -8.13 -5.87 -20.50
C VAL A 322 -8.44 -4.77 -19.49
N LYS A 323 -9.18 -3.75 -19.91
CA LYS A 323 -9.62 -2.65 -19.03
C LYS A 323 -10.80 -3.08 -18.18
N VAL A 324 -10.72 -2.84 -16.87
CA VAL A 324 -11.83 -3.09 -15.94
C VAL A 324 -12.89 -2.01 -16.13
N THR A 325 -14.11 -2.43 -16.44
CA THR A 325 -15.23 -1.51 -16.70
C THR A 325 -15.62 -0.76 -15.41
N GLY A 326 -15.65 0.57 -15.48
CA GLY A 326 -16.01 1.41 -14.31
C GLY A 326 -14.88 1.63 -13.30
N GLY A 327 -13.72 1.00 -13.51
CA GLY A 327 -12.52 1.17 -12.71
C GLY A 327 -11.37 1.85 -13.46
N SER A 328 -10.26 2.05 -12.76
CA SER A 328 -9.00 2.53 -13.34
C SER A 328 -7.99 1.39 -13.57
N ASN A 329 -8.34 0.17 -13.20
CA ASN A 329 -7.46 -0.99 -13.30
C ASN A 329 -7.38 -1.50 -14.73
N LEU A 330 -6.22 -2.04 -15.05
CA LEU A 330 -5.92 -2.74 -16.27
C LEU A 330 -5.32 -4.10 -15.89
N GLU A 331 -5.97 -5.19 -16.26
CA GLU A 331 -5.44 -6.53 -16.03
C GLU A 331 -4.56 -6.94 -17.21
N LEU A 332 -3.37 -7.48 -16.94
CA LEU A 332 -2.49 -8.05 -17.93
C LEU A 332 -2.40 -9.57 -17.73
N LEU A 333 -2.76 -10.32 -18.76
CA LEU A 333 -2.62 -11.77 -18.83
C LEU A 333 -1.37 -12.11 -19.65
N ALA A 334 -0.51 -12.99 -19.15
CA ALA A 334 0.73 -13.40 -19.81
C ALA A 334 0.96 -14.90 -19.69
N THR A 335 1.42 -15.53 -20.76
CA THR A 335 1.76 -16.95 -20.80
C THR A 335 2.85 -17.23 -21.83
N ALA A 336 3.57 -18.34 -21.65
CA ALA A 336 4.46 -18.89 -22.66
C ALA A 336 3.76 -19.88 -23.62
N ASP A 337 2.52 -20.27 -23.32
CA ASP A 337 1.74 -21.22 -24.11
C ASP A 337 1.00 -20.53 -25.26
N ALA A 338 1.32 -20.93 -26.50
CA ALA A 338 0.67 -20.41 -27.69
C ALA A 338 -0.84 -20.66 -27.77
N GLU A 339 -1.33 -21.68 -27.10
CA GLU A 339 -2.75 -22.06 -27.11
C GLU A 339 -3.55 -21.37 -25.98
N GLY A 340 -2.89 -20.64 -25.07
CA GLY A 340 -3.52 -20.07 -23.88
C GLY A 340 -4.72 -19.18 -24.19
N PHE A 341 -4.58 -18.20 -25.08
CA PHE A 341 -5.68 -17.30 -25.46
C PHE A 341 -6.78 -17.99 -26.26
N ALA A 342 -6.44 -18.97 -27.09
CA ALA A 342 -7.43 -19.78 -27.81
C ALA A 342 -8.27 -20.63 -26.81
N ARG A 343 -7.61 -21.22 -25.82
CA ARG A 343 -8.26 -21.98 -24.75
C ARG A 343 -9.17 -21.08 -23.90
N LEU A 344 -8.75 -19.85 -23.59
CA LEU A 344 -9.59 -18.87 -22.89
C LEU A 344 -10.88 -18.62 -23.67
N ALA A 345 -10.79 -18.30 -24.95
CA ALA A 345 -11.95 -18.04 -25.81
C ALA A 345 -12.88 -19.27 -25.88
N GLU A 346 -12.33 -20.49 -26.05
CA GLU A 346 -13.11 -21.72 -26.07
C GLU A 346 -13.84 -21.94 -24.76
N ARG A 347 -13.17 -21.74 -23.62
CA ARG A 347 -13.79 -21.93 -22.30
C ARG A 347 -14.83 -20.85 -21.96
N ILE A 348 -14.61 -19.61 -22.38
CA ILE A 348 -15.62 -18.55 -22.27
C ILE A 348 -16.87 -18.92 -23.10
N ALA A 349 -16.70 -19.36 -24.33
CA ALA A 349 -17.81 -19.79 -25.20
C ALA A 349 -18.57 -21.01 -24.63
N ALA A 350 -17.92 -21.81 -23.78
CA ALA A 350 -18.54 -22.98 -23.13
C ALA A 350 -19.29 -22.62 -21.85
N LEU A 351 -19.14 -21.38 -21.30
CA LEU A 351 -19.91 -20.92 -20.14
C LEU A 351 -21.40 -20.80 -20.53
N GLY A 352 -22.30 -21.33 -19.67
CA GLY A 352 -23.74 -21.17 -19.85
C GLY A 352 -24.17 -19.71 -19.62
N GLU A 353 -25.31 -19.30 -20.21
CA GLU A 353 -25.86 -17.94 -19.99
C GLU A 353 -26.16 -17.64 -18.52
N ASP A 354 -26.49 -18.67 -17.74
CA ASP A 354 -26.77 -18.57 -16.30
C ASP A 354 -25.52 -18.70 -15.43
N ASP A 355 -24.32 -18.89 -16.02
CA ASP A 355 -23.06 -18.95 -15.27
C ASP A 355 -22.71 -17.57 -14.73
N ALA A 356 -22.37 -17.52 -13.45
CA ALA A 356 -22.00 -16.26 -12.78
C ALA A 356 -20.80 -15.57 -13.45
N LEU A 357 -19.87 -16.33 -14.05
CA LEU A 357 -18.71 -15.81 -14.75
C LEU A 357 -19.03 -15.28 -16.16
N SER A 358 -20.13 -15.73 -16.79
CA SER A 358 -20.41 -15.47 -18.21
C SER A 358 -20.35 -13.98 -18.56
N ALA A 359 -21.02 -13.14 -17.78
CA ALA A 359 -21.08 -11.70 -18.06
C ALA A 359 -19.73 -10.99 -17.93
N ILE A 360 -18.89 -11.39 -16.98
CA ILE A 360 -17.56 -10.80 -16.78
C ILE A 360 -16.59 -11.34 -17.85
N MET A 361 -16.63 -12.63 -18.12
CA MET A 361 -15.73 -13.25 -19.10
C MET A 361 -16.04 -12.80 -20.53
N SER A 362 -17.28 -12.51 -20.88
CA SER A 362 -17.64 -11.87 -22.16
C SER A 362 -16.99 -10.48 -22.29
N ARG A 363 -16.99 -9.69 -21.22
CA ARG A 363 -16.30 -8.39 -21.22
C ARG A 363 -14.79 -8.53 -21.32
N VAL A 364 -14.22 -9.57 -20.71
CA VAL A 364 -12.79 -9.88 -20.84
C VAL A 364 -12.49 -10.18 -22.32
N GLU A 365 -13.21 -11.10 -22.95
CA GLU A 365 -12.99 -11.51 -24.35
C GLU A 365 -13.11 -10.32 -25.29
N GLU A 366 -14.16 -9.51 -25.17
CA GLU A 366 -14.39 -8.31 -25.99
C GLU A 366 -13.32 -7.22 -25.78
N GLY A 367 -12.78 -7.14 -24.57
CA GLY A 367 -11.83 -6.11 -24.14
C GLY A 367 -10.36 -6.47 -24.27
N LEU A 368 -10.02 -7.70 -24.66
CA LEU A 368 -8.62 -8.13 -24.79
C LEU A 368 -7.90 -7.37 -25.89
N VAL A 369 -6.79 -6.74 -25.51
CA VAL A 369 -5.88 -6.01 -26.42
C VAL A 369 -4.50 -6.65 -26.35
N PRO A 370 -3.98 -7.24 -27.43
CA PRO A 370 -2.63 -7.80 -27.45
C PRO A 370 -1.58 -6.74 -27.09
N VAL A 371 -0.56 -7.14 -26.34
CA VAL A 371 0.57 -6.30 -25.99
C VAL A 371 1.72 -6.62 -26.91
N GLU A 372 2.18 -5.60 -27.65
CA GLU A 372 3.44 -5.64 -28.41
C GLU A 372 4.53 -5.03 -27.54
N GLY A 373 5.61 -5.77 -27.27
CA GLY A 373 6.72 -5.29 -26.46
C GLY A 373 7.44 -4.11 -27.11
N GLY A 374 7.78 -3.12 -26.30
CA GLY A 374 8.58 -1.95 -26.67
C GLY A 374 10.00 -1.99 -26.11
N GLY A 375 10.55 -0.83 -25.80
CA GLY A 375 11.93 -0.67 -25.32
C GLY A 375 12.05 -0.17 -23.87
N LEU A 376 10.94 0.01 -23.17
CA LEU A 376 10.93 0.57 -21.82
C LEU A 376 11.03 -0.55 -20.77
N ILE A 377 12.21 -1.10 -20.57
CA ILE A 377 12.44 -2.24 -19.68
C ILE A 377 12.88 -1.79 -18.29
N LEU A 378 12.19 -2.30 -17.27
CA LEU A 378 12.58 -2.19 -15.88
C LEU A 378 13.49 -3.34 -15.49
N THR A 379 14.55 -3.03 -14.76
CA THR A 379 15.50 -4.02 -14.21
C THR A 379 15.66 -3.80 -12.72
N ASP A 380 16.13 -4.79 -11.96
CA ASP A 380 16.40 -4.65 -10.52
C ASP A 380 17.34 -3.47 -10.23
N ASP A 381 18.27 -3.18 -11.13
CA ASP A 381 19.18 -2.03 -10.99
C ASP A 381 18.56 -0.70 -11.44
N LYS A 382 17.47 -0.73 -12.23
CA LYS A 382 16.84 0.46 -12.81
C LYS A 382 15.34 0.29 -12.96
N ALA A 383 14.63 0.51 -11.88
CA ALA A 383 13.17 0.53 -11.84
C ALA A 383 12.68 1.80 -11.11
N PRO A 384 12.55 2.96 -11.79
CA PRO A 384 12.16 4.23 -11.18
C PRO A 384 10.63 4.30 -10.92
N VAL A 385 10.06 3.27 -10.32
CA VAL A 385 8.61 3.10 -10.12
C VAL A 385 8.00 4.21 -9.25
N GLU A 386 8.72 4.64 -8.21
CA GLU A 386 8.27 5.71 -7.31
C GLU A 386 8.18 7.05 -8.08
N LEU A 387 9.15 7.34 -8.95
CA LEU A 387 9.15 8.55 -9.76
C LEU A 387 8.00 8.54 -10.79
N LEU A 388 7.72 7.38 -11.37
CA LEU A 388 6.61 7.19 -12.31
C LEU A 388 5.27 7.31 -11.57
N GLY A 389 5.14 6.71 -10.39
CA GLY A 389 3.95 6.84 -9.53
C GLY A 389 3.69 8.27 -9.07
N MET A 390 4.73 9.04 -8.72
CA MET A 390 4.59 10.45 -8.39
C MET A 390 4.00 11.29 -9.54
N ARG A 391 4.27 10.93 -10.80
CA ARG A 391 3.66 11.62 -11.95
C ARG A 391 2.17 11.34 -12.04
N VAL A 392 1.76 10.09 -11.77
CA VAL A 392 0.34 9.72 -11.73
C VAL A 392 -0.38 10.48 -10.62
N LEU A 393 0.22 10.57 -9.42
CA LEU A 393 -0.31 11.35 -8.30
C LEU A 393 -0.46 12.83 -8.65
N ASP A 394 0.55 13.45 -9.28
CA ASP A 394 0.48 14.84 -9.72
C ASP A 394 -0.66 15.08 -10.75
N GLU A 395 -0.88 14.14 -11.66
CA GLU A 395 -1.97 14.20 -12.63
C GLU A 395 -3.34 14.06 -11.95
N MET A 396 -3.49 13.12 -11.01
CA MET A 396 -4.72 12.93 -10.23
C MET A 396 -5.08 14.17 -9.41
N ILE A 397 -4.13 14.67 -8.63
CA ILE A 397 -4.32 15.86 -7.79
C ILE A 397 -4.64 17.09 -8.65
N SER A 398 -3.96 17.25 -9.78
CA SER A 398 -4.21 18.34 -10.70
C SER A 398 -5.64 18.29 -11.27
N SER A 399 -6.11 17.11 -11.66
CA SER A 399 -7.48 16.88 -12.15
C SER A 399 -8.52 17.19 -11.08
N GLU A 400 -8.30 16.69 -9.86
CA GLU A 400 -9.19 16.93 -8.72
C GLU A 400 -9.27 18.42 -8.36
N LEU A 401 -8.13 19.10 -8.33
CA LEU A 401 -8.07 20.54 -8.08
C LEU A 401 -8.77 21.35 -9.17
N GLU A 402 -8.72 20.92 -10.44
CA GLU A 402 -9.46 21.56 -11.52
C GLU A 402 -10.98 21.38 -11.33
N THR A 403 -11.41 20.18 -10.94
CA THR A 403 -12.81 19.87 -10.62
C THR A 403 -13.31 20.71 -9.45
N LEU A 404 -12.56 20.76 -8.34
CA LEU A 404 -12.89 21.58 -7.17
C LEU A 404 -12.93 23.07 -7.50
N ARG A 405 -11.99 23.57 -8.31
CA ARG A 405 -12.01 24.96 -8.79
C ARG A 405 -13.23 25.25 -9.66
N GLY A 406 -13.65 24.30 -10.50
CA GLY A 406 -14.88 24.36 -11.26
C GLY A 406 -16.11 24.50 -10.36
N GLN A 407 -16.24 23.62 -9.38
CA GLN A 407 -17.33 23.61 -8.38
C GLN A 407 -17.38 24.91 -7.57
N ILE A 408 -16.21 25.39 -7.09
CA ILE A 408 -16.14 26.68 -6.36
C ILE A 408 -16.58 27.84 -7.24
N LYS A 409 -16.22 27.82 -8.52
CA LYS A 409 -16.56 28.89 -9.46
C LYS A 409 -18.06 28.91 -9.81
N GLU A 410 -18.70 27.75 -9.88
CA GLU A 410 -20.10 27.57 -10.18
C GLU A 410 -21.01 27.74 -8.96
N ASN A 411 -20.64 27.16 -7.81
CA ASN A 411 -21.51 27.03 -6.64
C ASN A 411 -21.00 27.81 -5.41
N GLY A 412 -19.84 28.46 -5.51
CA GLY A 412 -19.20 29.17 -4.39
C GLY A 412 -18.44 28.26 -3.42
N ILE A 413 -17.61 28.88 -2.57
CA ILE A 413 -16.72 28.13 -1.65
C ILE A 413 -17.50 27.31 -0.59
N MET A 414 -18.74 27.68 -0.31
CA MET A 414 -19.58 26.98 0.67
C MET A 414 -20.04 25.59 0.18
N SER A 415 -20.03 25.33 -1.11
CA SER A 415 -20.36 24.01 -1.68
C SER A 415 -19.31 22.93 -1.37
N LEU A 416 -18.19 23.29 -0.76
CA LEU A 416 -17.18 22.34 -0.27
C LEU A 416 -17.45 21.87 1.16
N LEU A 417 -18.46 22.44 1.84
CA LEU A 417 -18.82 22.12 3.22
C LEU A 417 -20.15 21.36 3.32
N GLU A 418 -20.82 21.17 2.19
CA GLU A 418 -22.01 20.33 2.01
C GLU A 418 -21.62 18.95 1.46
#